data_482a2cb626665d9ebc83fb24e573e7ee
#
_entry.id   482a2cb626665d9ebc83fb24e573e7ee
#
_cell.length_a   1.000
_cell.length_b   1.000
_cell.length_c   1.000
_cell.angle_alpha   90.00
_cell.angle_beta   90.00
_cell.angle_gamma   90.00
#
_symmetry.space_group_name_H-M   'P 1'
#
loop_
_entity.id
_entity.type
_entity.pdbx_description
1 polymer ?
#
loop_
_entity_poly.entity_id
_entity_poly.type
_entity_poly.pdbx_seq_one_letter_code
_entity_poly.pdbx_strand_id
1 'polypeptide(L)'
;MDWFAARGFDTWTMDNEGYGLSDKHRNINFNIENGADDLAAATDYINRTTGAKQFLIYGISSGALKAAVFAQRHPERVARLALDAFVWTGEGSPTLAERKKKLPDFIAKNRRPIDHAFVQSVFNRDHPDTADQATVSAFADAILSFDDSMPTGTYVDMCSRLPLVNPEKLNVPTIVMRGEHDGIASFDDLIEFYKKLPNP
;
A
#
# COMPACT_ATOMS: atom_id res chain seq x y z
N MET A 1 3.80 14.79 4.40
CA MET A 1 2.52 15.55 4.43
C MET A 1 2.77 17.04 4.42
N ASP A 2 3.63 17.57 5.27
CA ASP A 2 3.91 19.01 5.42
C ASP A 2 4.31 19.72 4.12
N TRP A 3 5.05 19.03 3.25
CA TRP A 3 5.43 19.57 1.94
C TRP A 3 4.21 19.91 1.06
N PHE A 4 3.19 19.08 1.07
CA PHE A 4 1.94 19.32 0.32
C PHE A 4 1.08 20.38 1.03
N ALA A 5 0.96 20.30 2.36
CA ALA A 5 0.21 21.27 3.15
C ALA A 5 0.77 22.69 2.96
N ALA A 6 2.10 22.86 2.96
CA ALA A 6 2.76 24.14 2.70
C ALA A 6 2.50 24.69 1.27
N ARG A 7 1.94 23.87 0.36
CA ARG A 7 1.57 24.25 -1.02
C ARG A 7 0.06 24.37 -1.23
N GLY A 8 -0.69 24.45 -0.12
CA GLY A 8 -2.13 24.70 -0.16
C GLY A 8 -3.01 23.47 -0.36
N PHE A 9 -2.42 22.26 -0.23
CA PHE A 9 -3.23 21.03 -0.22
C PHE A 9 -3.75 20.76 1.19
N ASP A 10 -5.02 20.43 1.31
CA ASP A 10 -5.57 19.80 2.50
C ASP A 10 -5.17 18.32 2.51
N THR A 11 -4.28 17.95 3.44
CA THR A 11 -3.62 16.64 3.42
C THR A 11 -4.07 15.75 4.57
N TRP A 12 -4.49 14.54 4.24
CA TRP A 12 -5.03 13.57 5.17
C TRP A 12 -4.22 12.27 5.13
N THR A 13 -3.99 11.69 6.30
CA THR A 13 -3.48 10.33 6.46
C THR A 13 -4.44 9.54 7.33
N MET A 14 -4.46 8.22 7.14
CA MET A 14 -5.22 7.34 8.00
C MET A 14 -4.38 6.14 8.40
N ASP A 15 -4.61 5.64 9.60
CA ASP A 15 -4.19 4.31 9.98
C ASP A 15 -5.27 3.32 9.53
N ASN A 16 -4.91 2.35 8.71
CA ASN A 16 -5.83 1.27 8.36
C ASN A 16 -6.16 0.44 9.61
N GLU A 17 -7.32 -0.21 9.61
CA GLU A 17 -7.64 -1.17 10.67
C GLU A 17 -6.50 -2.19 10.85
N GLY A 18 -6.14 -2.43 12.09
CA GLY A 18 -5.04 -3.31 12.47
C GLY A 18 -3.67 -2.64 12.56
N TYR A 19 -3.56 -1.32 12.31
CA TYR A 19 -2.33 -0.55 12.35
C TYR A 19 -2.48 0.72 13.19
N GLY A 20 -1.37 1.21 13.71
CA GLY A 20 -1.25 2.52 14.35
C GLY A 20 -2.25 2.70 15.51
N LEU A 21 -3.03 3.76 15.43
CA LEU A 21 -4.07 4.10 16.42
C LEU A 21 -5.45 3.51 16.11
N SER A 22 -5.61 2.85 14.95
CA SER A 22 -6.86 2.20 14.58
C SER A 22 -7.13 0.93 15.37
N ASP A 23 -8.38 0.45 15.36
CA ASP A 23 -8.80 -0.76 16.06
C ASP A 23 -8.00 -1.99 15.57
N LYS A 24 -7.54 -2.81 16.54
CA LYS A 24 -6.75 -4.03 16.32
C LYS A 24 -7.43 -5.29 16.86
N HIS A 25 -8.66 -5.14 17.38
CA HIS A 25 -9.30 -6.19 18.18
C HIS A 25 -10.21 -7.11 17.36
N ARG A 26 -10.57 -6.74 16.13
CA ARG A 26 -11.29 -7.68 15.26
C ARG A 26 -10.36 -8.83 14.87
N ASN A 27 -10.86 -10.05 15.00
CA ASN A 27 -10.10 -11.25 14.64
C ASN A 27 -10.20 -11.51 13.13
N ILE A 28 -9.69 -10.58 12.33
CA ILE A 28 -9.57 -10.69 10.87
C ILE A 28 -8.13 -10.48 10.46
N ASN A 29 -7.77 -11.01 9.29
CA ASN A 29 -6.40 -10.86 8.78
C ASN A 29 -6.18 -9.60 7.96
N PHE A 30 -7.15 -8.69 7.87
CA PHE A 30 -7.12 -7.42 7.17
C PHE A 30 -6.40 -7.49 5.80
N ASN A 31 -7.13 -7.67 4.75
CA ASN A 31 -6.63 -7.83 3.39
C ASN A 31 -6.63 -6.50 2.60
N ILE A 32 -6.30 -6.55 1.31
CA ILE A 32 -6.28 -5.37 0.43
C ILE A 32 -7.68 -4.77 0.27
N GLU A 33 -8.71 -5.59 0.18
CA GLU A 33 -10.09 -5.12 0.02
C GLU A 33 -10.59 -4.40 1.27
N ASN A 34 -10.25 -4.87 2.47
CA ASN A 34 -10.56 -4.15 3.72
C ASN A 34 -9.89 -2.76 3.76
N GLY A 35 -8.67 -2.62 3.23
CA GLY A 35 -8.03 -1.32 3.13
C GLY A 35 -8.69 -0.38 2.13
N ALA A 36 -9.30 -0.91 1.07
CA ALA A 36 -10.14 -0.10 0.18
C ALA A 36 -11.45 0.34 0.85
N ASP A 37 -12.02 -0.50 1.73
CA ASP A 37 -13.20 -0.15 2.52
C ASP A 37 -12.87 0.95 3.55
N ASP A 38 -11.67 0.89 4.18
CA ASP A 38 -11.18 1.96 5.07
C ASP A 38 -11.02 3.29 4.32
N LEU A 39 -10.50 3.26 3.07
CA LEU A 39 -10.42 4.45 2.22
C LEU A 39 -11.80 5.00 1.90
N ALA A 40 -12.79 4.15 1.66
CA ALA A 40 -14.18 4.59 1.45
C ALA A 40 -14.71 5.32 2.69
N ALA A 41 -14.51 4.76 3.88
CA ALA A 41 -14.91 5.37 5.14
C ALA A 41 -14.17 6.70 5.40
N ALA A 42 -12.86 6.76 5.13
CA ALA A 42 -12.06 7.98 5.28
C ALA A 42 -12.54 9.08 4.32
N THR A 43 -12.78 8.76 3.05
CA THR A 43 -13.27 9.74 2.06
C THR A 43 -14.67 10.22 2.40
N ASP A 44 -15.54 9.38 2.97
CA ASP A 44 -16.85 9.81 3.50
C ASP A 44 -16.71 10.78 4.68
N TYR A 45 -15.76 10.51 5.60
CA TYR A 45 -15.48 11.42 6.71
C TYR A 45 -14.96 12.78 6.22
N ILE A 46 -13.99 12.77 5.30
CA ILE A 46 -13.42 14.01 4.74
C ILE A 46 -14.50 14.81 3.99
N ASN A 47 -15.33 14.12 3.21
CA ASN A 47 -16.46 14.79 2.51
C ASN A 47 -17.40 15.48 3.49
N ARG A 48 -17.79 14.83 4.59
CA ARG A 48 -18.65 15.44 5.62
C ARG A 48 -17.98 16.62 6.32
N THR A 49 -16.66 16.57 6.48
CA THR A 49 -15.88 17.59 7.20
C THR A 49 -15.57 18.81 6.33
N THR A 50 -15.25 18.61 5.06
CA THR A 50 -14.72 19.63 4.16
C THR A 50 -15.63 19.97 2.98
N GLY A 51 -16.58 19.10 2.65
CA GLY A 51 -17.38 19.17 1.44
C GLY A 51 -16.68 18.64 0.17
N ALA A 52 -15.42 18.19 0.26
CA ALA A 52 -14.68 17.65 -0.87
C ALA A 52 -15.32 16.35 -1.35
N LYS A 53 -15.55 16.20 -2.66
CA LYS A 53 -16.17 15.02 -3.27
C LYS A 53 -15.19 14.16 -4.04
N GLN A 54 -14.09 14.74 -4.47
CA GLN A 54 -13.03 14.05 -5.20
C GLN A 54 -11.69 14.30 -4.54
N PHE A 55 -10.83 13.29 -4.60
CA PHE A 55 -9.57 13.24 -3.88
C PHE A 55 -8.42 12.94 -4.82
N LEU A 56 -7.25 13.49 -4.51
CA LEU A 56 -5.97 13.03 -5.01
C LEU A 56 -5.52 11.89 -4.09
N ILE A 57 -5.46 10.68 -4.61
CA ILE A 57 -5.12 9.50 -3.81
C ILE A 57 -3.68 9.10 -4.09
N TYR A 58 -2.90 8.98 -3.03
CA TYR A 58 -1.53 8.42 -3.07
C TYR A 58 -1.48 7.15 -2.24
N GLY A 59 -1.02 6.07 -2.84
CA GLY A 59 -0.77 4.82 -2.14
C GLY A 59 0.64 4.31 -2.40
N ILE A 60 1.29 3.77 -1.36
CA ILE A 60 2.62 3.16 -1.46
C ILE A 60 2.56 1.69 -1.06
N SER A 61 3.27 0.82 -1.79
CA SER A 61 3.39 -0.61 -1.52
C SER A 61 2.01 -1.29 -1.45
N SER A 62 1.66 -1.97 -0.35
CA SER A 62 0.31 -2.51 -0.17
C SER A 62 -0.78 -1.42 -0.15
N GLY A 63 -0.42 -0.20 0.22
CA GLY A 63 -1.30 0.97 0.11
C GLY A 63 -1.62 1.33 -1.34
N ALA A 64 -0.69 1.11 -2.28
CA ALA A 64 -0.96 1.30 -3.70
C ALA A 64 -2.02 0.31 -4.23
N LEU A 65 -1.99 -0.95 -3.79
CA LEU A 65 -3.03 -1.93 -4.12
C LEU A 65 -4.39 -1.52 -3.54
N LYS A 66 -4.43 -1.08 -2.27
CA LYS A 66 -5.66 -0.59 -1.62
C LYS A 66 -6.24 0.61 -2.35
N ALA A 67 -5.39 1.59 -2.69
CA ALA A 67 -5.76 2.79 -3.45
C ALA A 67 -6.30 2.45 -4.85
N ALA A 68 -5.66 1.52 -5.56
CA ALA A 68 -6.11 1.08 -6.89
C ALA A 68 -7.44 0.33 -6.84
N VAL A 69 -7.63 -0.57 -5.85
CA VAL A 69 -8.92 -1.27 -5.64
C VAL A 69 -10.01 -0.27 -5.28
N PHE A 70 -9.73 0.72 -4.41
CA PHE A 70 -10.66 1.79 -4.10
C PHE A 70 -11.03 2.61 -5.34
N ALA A 71 -10.05 3.05 -6.14
CA ALA A 71 -10.29 3.82 -7.36
C ALA A 71 -11.09 3.04 -8.41
N GLN A 72 -10.91 1.71 -8.48
CA GLN A 72 -11.70 0.86 -9.37
C GLN A 72 -13.16 0.73 -8.91
N ARG A 73 -13.41 0.74 -7.58
CA ARG A 73 -14.75 0.62 -7.00
C ARG A 73 -15.50 1.97 -6.96
N HIS A 74 -14.76 3.08 -6.77
CA HIS A 74 -15.27 4.42 -6.54
C HIS A 74 -14.58 5.46 -7.43
N PRO A 75 -14.59 5.29 -8.78
CA PRO A 75 -13.89 6.21 -9.68
C PRO A 75 -14.42 7.66 -9.57
N GLU A 76 -15.67 7.85 -9.21
CA GLU A 76 -16.28 9.16 -9.01
C GLU A 76 -15.69 9.96 -7.84
N ARG A 77 -15.01 9.28 -6.91
CA ARG A 77 -14.36 9.89 -5.75
C ARG A 77 -12.88 10.21 -5.98
N VAL A 78 -12.31 9.79 -7.10
CA VAL A 78 -10.86 9.91 -7.36
C VAL A 78 -10.62 10.88 -8.51
N ALA A 79 -10.01 12.03 -8.21
CA ALA A 79 -9.61 12.99 -9.23
C ALA A 79 -8.34 12.55 -9.95
N ARG A 80 -7.35 12.02 -9.21
CA ARG A 80 -6.10 11.46 -9.72
C ARG A 80 -5.58 10.40 -8.76
N LEU A 81 -4.85 9.42 -9.29
CA LEU A 81 -4.28 8.30 -8.55
C LEU A 81 -2.77 8.26 -8.73
N ALA A 82 -2.03 8.12 -7.64
CA ALA A 82 -0.59 7.86 -7.66
C ALA A 82 -0.31 6.53 -6.96
N LEU A 83 0.30 5.60 -7.69
CA LEU A 83 0.66 4.26 -7.25
C LEU A 83 2.19 4.15 -7.14
N ASP A 84 2.70 4.10 -5.93
CA ASP A 84 4.12 4.03 -5.64
C ASP A 84 4.51 2.65 -5.12
N ALA A 85 5.62 2.09 -5.59
CA ALA A 85 6.05 0.73 -5.28
C ALA A 85 4.90 -0.30 -5.46
N PHE A 86 4.13 -0.12 -6.53
CA PHE A 86 2.97 -0.93 -6.89
C PHE A 86 3.40 -2.26 -7.51
N VAL A 87 2.60 -3.29 -7.32
CA VAL A 87 2.73 -4.60 -8.01
C VAL A 87 1.38 -4.97 -8.62
N TRP A 88 1.39 -5.45 -9.85
CA TRP A 88 0.17 -5.87 -10.54
C TRP A 88 -0.05 -7.37 -10.44
N THR A 89 0.68 -8.17 -11.24
CA THR A 89 0.58 -9.64 -11.22
C THR A 89 1.62 -10.26 -10.29
N GLY A 90 2.72 -9.55 -10.05
CA GLY A 90 3.88 -10.04 -9.33
C GLY A 90 4.75 -10.99 -10.14
N GLU A 91 4.54 -11.07 -11.46
CA GLU A 91 5.42 -11.84 -12.32
C GLU A 91 6.82 -11.23 -12.35
N GLY A 92 7.83 -12.08 -12.22
CA GLY A 92 9.23 -11.65 -12.15
C GLY A 92 9.63 -10.95 -10.84
N SER A 93 8.77 -10.92 -9.80
CA SER A 93 9.11 -10.33 -8.50
C SER A 93 9.95 -11.25 -7.63
N PRO A 94 11.23 -10.93 -7.34
CA PRO A 94 12.04 -11.72 -6.43
C PRO A 94 11.51 -11.66 -4.99
N THR A 95 11.03 -10.51 -4.55
CA THR A 95 10.46 -10.32 -3.22
C THR A 95 9.22 -11.18 -3.00
N LEU A 96 8.30 -11.26 -3.97
CA LEU A 96 7.12 -12.12 -3.85
C LEU A 96 7.47 -13.61 -3.95
N ALA A 97 8.45 -13.97 -4.75
CA ALA A 97 8.93 -15.36 -4.81
C ALA A 97 9.38 -15.86 -3.41
N GLU A 98 10.13 -15.03 -2.68
CA GLU A 98 10.55 -15.37 -1.30
C GLU A 98 9.37 -15.34 -0.30
N ARG A 99 8.45 -14.37 -0.43
CA ARG A 99 7.26 -14.28 0.44
C ARG A 99 6.31 -15.47 0.25
N LYS A 100 6.14 -15.97 -0.97
CA LYS A 100 5.28 -17.13 -1.27
C LYS A 100 5.71 -18.38 -0.50
N LYS A 101 6.99 -18.55 -0.19
CA LYS A 101 7.50 -19.66 0.64
C LYS A 101 6.93 -19.64 2.06
N LYS A 102 6.53 -18.46 2.55
CA LYS A 102 5.96 -18.24 3.90
C LYS A 102 4.43 -18.13 3.89
N LEU A 103 3.78 -18.37 2.76
CA LEU A 103 2.33 -18.24 2.63
C LEU A 103 1.55 -19.09 3.65
N PRO A 104 1.92 -20.35 3.96
CA PRO A 104 1.23 -21.12 5.01
C PRO A 104 1.23 -20.43 6.37
N ASP A 105 2.33 -19.77 6.75
CA ASP A 105 2.45 -19.03 8.01
C ASP A 105 1.53 -17.80 8.02
N PHE A 106 1.39 -17.11 6.89
CA PHE A 106 0.50 -15.95 6.77
C PHE A 106 -0.98 -16.34 6.83
N ILE A 107 -1.33 -17.52 6.32
CA ILE A 107 -2.70 -18.06 6.38
C ILE A 107 -3.03 -18.54 7.80
N ALA A 108 -2.07 -19.11 8.51
CA ALA A 108 -2.28 -19.73 9.83
C ALA A 108 -2.63 -18.72 10.93
N LYS A 109 -2.31 -17.43 10.75
CA LYS A 109 -2.49 -16.38 11.77
C LYS A 109 -2.97 -15.09 11.15
N ASN A 110 -3.87 -14.38 11.81
CA ASN A 110 -4.37 -13.06 11.36
C ASN A 110 -3.34 -11.94 11.53
N ARG A 111 -2.36 -12.13 12.40
CA ARG A 111 -1.28 -11.16 12.65
C ARG A 111 0.07 -11.87 12.76
N ARG A 112 1.14 -11.18 12.41
CA ARG A 112 2.52 -11.59 12.60
C ARG A 112 3.28 -10.54 13.39
N PRO A 113 4.26 -10.94 14.23
CA PRO A 113 5.10 -9.98 14.94
C PRO A 113 5.98 -9.19 13.96
N ILE A 114 6.33 -7.98 14.35
CA ILE A 114 7.33 -7.14 13.71
C ILE A 114 8.37 -6.68 14.73
N ASP A 115 9.58 -6.45 14.28
CA ASP A 115 10.70 -5.98 15.08
C ASP A 115 11.59 -5.04 14.26
N HIS A 116 12.63 -4.48 14.89
CA HIS A 116 13.58 -3.60 14.22
C HIS A 116 14.21 -4.25 12.99
N ALA A 117 14.60 -5.51 13.07
CA ALA A 117 15.23 -6.23 11.95
C ALA A 117 14.28 -6.33 10.75
N PHE A 118 13.00 -6.61 11.01
CA PHE A 118 11.98 -6.60 9.96
C PHE A 118 11.84 -5.20 9.31
N VAL A 119 11.69 -4.15 10.11
CA VAL A 119 11.51 -2.78 9.58
C VAL A 119 12.73 -2.35 8.79
N GLN A 120 13.93 -2.57 9.31
CA GLN A 120 15.20 -2.29 8.61
C GLN A 120 15.31 -3.06 7.29
N SER A 121 14.84 -4.32 7.25
CA SER A 121 14.88 -5.15 6.03
C SER A 121 14.05 -4.57 4.89
N VAL A 122 13.05 -3.74 5.17
CA VAL A 122 12.24 -3.07 4.12
C VAL A 122 13.09 -2.11 3.29
N PHE A 123 14.08 -1.48 3.92
CA PHE A 123 14.98 -0.53 3.26
C PHE A 123 16.18 -1.20 2.57
N ASN A 124 16.67 -2.32 3.12
CA ASN A 124 17.98 -2.86 2.74
C ASN A 124 17.93 -4.18 1.94
N ARG A 125 16.77 -4.87 1.88
CA ARG A 125 16.71 -6.24 1.32
C ARG A 125 16.95 -6.31 -0.19
N ASP A 126 16.47 -5.30 -0.94
CA ASP A 126 16.55 -5.32 -2.40
C ASP A 126 17.83 -4.62 -2.90
N HIS A 127 18.33 -3.64 -2.14
CA HIS A 127 19.61 -2.98 -2.38
C HIS A 127 20.17 -2.41 -1.07
N PRO A 128 21.26 -3.01 -0.51
CA PRO A 128 21.86 -2.51 0.73
C PRO A 128 22.52 -1.13 0.53
N ASP A 129 22.71 -0.41 1.63
CA ASP A 129 23.45 0.84 1.73
C ASP A 129 22.87 2.03 0.93
N THR A 130 21.60 1.98 0.53
CA THR A 130 20.91 3.09 -0.15
C THR A 130 20.18 4.03 0.80
N ALA A 131 19.91 3.62 2.03
CA ALA A 131 19.19 4.41 3.03
C ALA A 131 20.13 4.81 4.19
N ASP A 132 19.97 6.04 4.67
CA ASP A 132 20.66 6.51 5.88
C ASP A 132 20.23 5.71 7.10
N GLN A 133 21.17 5.07 7.78
CA GLN A 133 20.90 4.17 8.90
C GLN A 133 20.26 4.87 10.10
N ALA A 134 20.58 6.14 10.37
CA ALA A 134 19.95 6.90 11.44
C ALA A 134 18.46 7.13 11.14
N THR A 135 18.13 7.46 9.88
CA THR A 135 16.74 7.62 9.42
C THR A 135 15.99 6.29 9.49
N VAL A 136 16.60 5.18 9.05
CA VAL A 136 15.98 3.85 9.11
C VAL A 136 15.70 3.43 10.55
N SER A 137 16.65 3.68 11.47
CA SER A 137 16.49 3.40 12.91
C SER A 137 15.36 4.21 13.53
N ALA A 138 15.35 5.53 13.30
CA ALA A 138 14.30 6.41 13.80
C ALA A 138 12.90 6.03 13.26
N PHE A 139 12.83 5.61 12.00
CA PHE A 139 11.58 5.11 11.41
C PHE A 139 11.12 3.80 12.07
N ALA A 140 12.05 2.87 12.36
CA ALA A 140 11.75 1.64 13.06
C ALA A 140 11.24 1.92 14.49
N ASP A 141 11.89 2.80 15.23
CA ASP A 141 11.47 3.23 16.57
C ASP A 141 10.05 3.82 16.54
N ALA A 142 9.77 4.67 15.55
CA ALA A 142 8.46 5.31 15.41
C ALA A 142 7.36 4.27 15.13
N ILE A 143 7.57 3.32 14.21
CA ILE A 143 6.58 2.26 13.93
C ILE A 143 6.36 1.39 15.16
N LEU A 144 7.44 0.93 15.79
CA LEU A 144 7.36 -0.01 16.92
C LEU A 144 6.82 0.63 18.20
N SER A 145 6.75 1.96 18.26
CA SER A 145 6.03 2.65 19.34
C SER A 145 4.50 2.47 19.26
N PHE A 146 3.97 2.13 18.08
CA PHE A 146 2.54 1.91 17.86
C PHE A 146 2.17 0.44 17.65
N ASP A 147 3.05 -0.33 17.00
CA ASP A 147 2.74 -1.68 16.54
C ASP A 147 3.87 -2.67 16.87
N ASP A 148 3.54 -3.75 17.57
CA ASP A 148 4.40 -4.93 17.79
C ASP A 148 4.11 -6.08 16.80
N SER A 149 3.04 -5.92 16.04
CA SER A 149 2.57 -6.91 15.08
C SER A 149 1.77 -6.24 13.96
N MET A 150 1.65 -6.91 12.81
CA MET A 150 0.88 -6.42 11.67
C MET A 150 -0.04 -7.49 11.11
N PRO A 151 -1.19 -7.11 10.50
CA PRO A 151 -2.08 -8.05 9.81
C PRO A 151 -1.37 -8.81 8.69
N THR A 152 -1.79 -10.05 8.45
CA THR A 152 -1.22 -10.93 7.42
C THR A 152 -1.96 -10.89 6.09
N GLY A 153 -3.18 -10.37 6.04
CA GLY A 153 -4.05 -10.45 4.88
C GLY A 153 -3.48 -9.84 3.60
N THR A 154 -2.75 -8.72 3.71
CA THR A 154 -2.07 -8.12 2.55
C THR A 154 -0.98 -9.02 1.97
N TYR A 155 -0.30 -9.81 2.82
CA TYR A 155 0.69 -10.80 2.39
C TYR A 155 0.02 -12.01 1.73
N VAL A 156 -1.09 -12.48 2.30
CA VAL A 156 -1.90 -13.56 1.70
C VAL A 156 -2.35 -13.13 0.30
N ASP A 157 -2.92 -11.94 0.16
CA ASP A 157 -3.38 -11.42 -1.14
C ASP A 157 -2.24 -11.32 -2.15
N MET A 158 -1.14 -10.66 -1.79
CA MET A 158 0.00 -10.50 -2.70
C MET A 158 0.68 -11.84 -3.08
N CYS A 159 0.63 -12.83 -2.21
CA CYS A 159 1.25 -14.13 -2.48
C CYS A 159 0.35 -15.11 -3.24
N SER A 160 -0.98 -14.94 -3.21
CA SER A 160 -1.92 -15.95 -3.73
C SER A 160 -3.05 -15.43 -4.60
N ARG A 161 -3.31 -14.12 -4.64
CA ARG A 161 -4.53 -13.57 -5.29
C ARG A 161 -4.26 -12.51 -6.36
N LEU A 162 -3.00 -12.12 -6.62
CA LEU A 162 -2.71 -11.17 -7.70
C LEU A 162 -3.08 -11.75 -9.08
N PRO A 163 -3.57 -10.91 -10.00
CA PRO A 163 -3.84 -9.49 -9.87
C PRO A 163 -5.18 -9.18 -9.18
N LEU A 164 -5.18 -8.19 -8.27
CA LEU A 164 -6.41 -7.69 -7.62
C LEU A 164 -7.04 -6.52 -8.37
N VAL A 165 -6.29 -5.91 -9.26
CA VAL A 165 -6.67 -4.71 -10.00
C VAL A 165 -6.79 -5.04 -11.47
N ASN A 166 -7.92 -4.69 -12.09
CA ASN A 166 -8.06 -4.68 -13.55
C ASN A 166 -7.72 -3.27 -14.07
N PRO A 167 -6.57 -3.08 -14.75
CA PRO A 167 -6.16 -1.76 -15.23
C PRO A 167 -7.18 -1.11 -16.17
N GLU A 168 -7.89 -1.89 -16.99
CA GLU A 168 -8.90 -1.39 -17.93
C GLU A 168 -10.12 -0.74 -17.22
N LYS A 169 -10.30 -1.01 -15.92
CA LYS A 169 -11.35 -0.40 -15.09
C LYS A 169 -10.88 0.82 -14.31
N LEU A 170 -9.61 1.19 -14.38
CA LEU A 170 -9.07 2.39 -13.75
C LEU A 170 -9.27 3.61 -14.66
N ASN A 171 -10.48 4.16 -14.69
CA ASN A 171 -10.87 5.28 -15.55
C ASN A 171 -10.44 6.66 -15.03
N VAL A 172 -9.45 6.71 -14.14
CA VAL A 172 -8.94 7.95 -13.54
C VAL A 172 -7.49 8.17 -13.98
N PRO A 173 -7.04 9.43 -14.15
CA PRO A 173 -5.64 9.72 -14.47
C PRO A 173 -4.73 9.09 -13.42
N THR A 174 -3.82 8.23 -13.86
CA THR A 174 -2.99 7.41 -12.98
C THR A 174 -1.52 7.57 -13.31
N ILE A 175 -0.72 7.86 -12.28
CA ILE A 175 0.74 7.79 -12.34
C ILE A 175 1.23 6.54 -11.58
N VAL A 176 2.17 5.82 -12.17
CA VAL A 176 2.84 4.68 -11.54
C VAL A 176 4.30 5.04 -11.29
N MET A 177 4.74 4.88 -10.06
CA MET A 177 6.11 5.16 -9.64
C MET A 177 6.79 3.89 -9.13
N ARG A 178 8.06 3.73 -9.47
CA ARG A 178 8.88 2.58 -9.07
C ARG A 178 10.30 3.04 -8.78
N GLY A 179 10.86 2.60 -7.65
CA GLY A 179 12.28 2.74 -7.38
C GLY A 179 13.11 1.82 -8.31
N GLU A 180 14.31 2.26 -8.68
CA GLU A 180 15.23 1.49 -9.54
C GLU A 180 15.47 0.07 -8.99
N HIS A 181 15.65 -0.04 -7.67
CA HIS A 181 15.98 -1.29 -6.97
C HIS A 181 14.77 -1.94 -6.28
N ASP A 182 13.55 -1.56 -6.64
CA ASP A 182 12.35 -2.15 -6.04
C ASP A 182 12.13 -3.58 -6.54
N GLY A 183 12.29 -4.55 -5.64
CA GLY A 183 12.10 -5.98 -5.92
C GLY A 183 10.66 -6.47 -5.84
N ILE A 184 9.68 -5.59 -5.49
CA ILE A 184 8.29 -6.02 -5.34
C ILE A 184 7.60 -6.26 -6.69
N ALA A 185 7.97 -5.52 -7.72
CA ALA A 185 7.46 -5.69 -9.07
C ALA A 185 8.60 -5.67 -10.09
N SER A 186 8.52 -6.50 -11.12
CA SER A 186 9.37 -6.37 -12.28
C SER A 186 9.01 -5.13 -13.09
N PHE A 187 9.96 -4.62 -13.86
CA PHE A 187 9.70 -3.50 -14.76
C PHE A 187 8.64 -3.87 -15.81
N ASP A 188 8.73 -5.09 -16.35
CA ASP A 188 7.80 -5.58 -17.36
C ASP A 188 6.36 -5.72 -16.81
N ASP A 189 6.17 -6.17 -15.58
CA ASP A 189 4.86 -6.23 -14.93
C ASP A 189 4.18 -4.85 -14.90
N LEU A 190 4.95 -3.81 -14.56
CA LEU A 190 4.42 -2.44 -14.51
C LEU A 190 4.18 -1.83 -15.89
N ILE A 191 5.03 -2.11 -16.87
CA ILE A 191 4.82 -1.65 -18.25
C ILE A 191 3.56 -2.28 -18.85
N GLU A 192 3.34 -3.56 -18.64
CA GLU A 192 2.12 -4.25 -19.11
C GLU A 192 0.87 -3.73 -18.40
N PHE A 193 0.94 -3.42 -17.11
CA PHE A 193 -0.12 -2.73 -16.40
C PHE A 193 -0.42 -1.37 -17.01
N TYR A 194 0.62 -0.53 -17.19
CA TYR A 194 0.50 0.83 -17.70
C TYR A 194 -0.12 0.88 -19.11
N LYS A 195 0.30 -0.02 -20.02
CA LYS A 195 -0.24 -0.13 -21.38
C LYS A 195 -1.76 -0.38 -21.42
N LYS A 196 -2.31 -0.95 -20.36
CA LYS A 196 -3.73 -1.29 -20.25
C LYS A 196 -4.56 -0.20 -19.56
N LEU A 197 -3.93 0.85 -19.02
CA LEU A 197 -4.67 1.95 -18.41
C LEU A 197 -5.38 2.78 -19.48
N PRO A 198 -6.67 3.13 -19.28
CA PRO A 198 -7.38 4.01 -20.22
C PRO A 198 -6.86 5.45 -20.23
N ASN A 199 -6.35 5.93 -19.08
CA ASN A 199 -5.86 7.30 -18.88
C ASN A 199 -4.54 7.29 -18.09
N PRO A 200 -3.44 6.84 -18.70
CA PRO A 200 -2.15 6.78 -18.03
C PRO A 200 -1.51 8.17 -17.86
#